data_d2423ae5bf75bad2f95b5a1aa26e960c
#
_entry.id   d2423ae5bf75bad2f95b5a1aa26e960c
#
_cell.length_a   1.000
_cell.length_b   1.000
_cell.length_c   1.000
_cell.angle_alpha   90.00
_cell.angle_beta   90.00
_cell.angle_gamma   90.00
#
_symmetry.space_group_name_H-M   'P 1'
#
loop_
_entity.id
_entity.type
_entity.pdbx_description
1 polymer ?
#
loop_
_entity_poly.entity_id
_entity_poly.type
_entity_poly.pdbx_seq_one_letter_code
_entity_poly.pdbx_strand_id
1 'polypeptide(L)'
;MLGPWRPAVKALDREERGKLATFSVDFPASQDGFQPDLFRPSHDEPFAQMVAEYAGTRHTTIMLDAAELTGAAHMPRRACDLPVIGDMYTSMYLLFRGLREHSTVALSGESADEVFGGYPWYHNAAMLAAPTFPWATGSWAPALRAEVDAEVRLDERAAQRYADAQAEVPRIPGEDSAEQRIREVLYHGLTRWLPLLLDRKDRLSMVVGLEVRVPFCDHRLVEYVWNVPWHIKQVGGMEKGLLRRAVADLLPPEVTNRRKSIYPASADPQDALAVKAQMADLLGQPSARLFEIFDHDRLAKAFAADPTLPALMGIQPSPWAPAAFLLDVNEWLTEYNVALV
;
A
#
# COMPACT_ATOMS: atom_id res chain seq x y z
N MET A 1 -6.91 -11.06 7.27
CA MET A 1 -5.64 -11.52 6.65
C MET A 1 -5.04 -12.76 7.34
N LEU A 2 -5.83 -13.82 7.59
CA LEU A 2 -5.39 -15.02 8.32
C LEU A 2 -5.40 -16.32 7.49
N GLY A 3 -5.48 -16.22 6.14
CA GLY A 3 -5.63 -17.38 5.25
C GLY A 3 -4.65 -18.55 5.43
N PRO A 4 -3.31 -18.36 5.52
CA PRO A 4 -2.38 -19.47 5.63
C PRO A 4 -2.18 -20.00 7.05
N TRP A 5 -2.68 -19.29 8.06
CA TRP A 5 -2.38 -19.57 9.47
C TRP A 5 -3.30 -20.61 10.10
N ARG A 6 -4.47 -20.81 9.53
CA ARG A 6 -5.43 -21.68 10.14
C ARG A 6 -5.05 -23.16 10.18
N PRO A 7 -4.35 -23.75 9.19
CA PRO A 7 -3.78 -25.08 9.39
C PRO A 7 -2.86 -25.15 10.59
N ALA A 8 -2.00 -24.13 10.79
CA ALA A 8 -1.17 -24.02 11.96
C ALA A 8 -2.00 -23.77 13.24
N VAL A 9 -2.95 -22.84 13.21
CA VAL A 9 -3.85 -22.53 14.32
C VAL A 9 -4.79 -23.70 14.63
N LYS A 10 -5.27 -24.46 13.62
CA LYS A 10 -6.05 -25.70 13.85
C LYS A 10 -5.21 -26.81 14.49
N ALA A 11 -3.91 -26.85 14.22
CA ALA A 11 -3.02 -27.80 14.85
C ALA A 11 -2.75 -27.49 16.32
N LEU A 12 -2.95 -26.23 16.76
CA LEU A 12 -2.87 -25.82 18.16
C LEU A 12 -4.13 -26.25 18.91
N ASP A 13 -3.98 -26.67 20.15
CA ASP A 13 -5.11 -26.88 21.03
C ASP A 13 -5.80 -25.57 21.46
N ARG A 14 -6.90 -25.63 22.20
CA ARG A 14 -7.65 -24.45 22.60
C ARG A 14 -6.86 -23.51 23.50
N GLU A 15 -6.04 -24.05 24.36
CA GLU A 15 -5.22 -23.28 25.30
C GLU A 15 -4.08 -22.57 24.55
N GLU A 16 -3.42 -23.25 23.63
CA GLU A 16 -2.37 -22.67 22.78
C GLU A 16 -2.91 -21.58 21.87
N ARG A 17 -4.11 -21.77 21.28
CA ARG A 17 -4.79 -20.73 20.47
C ARG A 17 -5.10 -19.49 21.29
N GLY A 18 -5.51 -19.64 22.54
CA GLY A 18 -5.73 -18.52 23.45
C GLY A 18 -4.46 -17.75 23.83
N LYS A 19 -3.25 -18.30 23.56
CA LYS A 19 -1.98 -17.59 23.71
C LYS A 19 -1.56 -16.82 22.47
N LEU A 20 -2.12 -17.16 21.29
CA LEU A 20 -1.80 -16.44 20.05
C LEU A 20 -2.41 -15.05 20.06
N ALA A 21 -1.57 -14.02 19.91
CA ALA A 21 -1.99 -12.65 19.77
C ALA A 21 -2.23 -12.29 18.30
N THR A 22 -3.30 -11.56 18.02
CA THR A 22 -3.60 -10.99 16.69
C THR A 22 -3.88 -9.52 16.82
N PHE A 23 -3.56 -8.75 15.78
CA PHE A 23 -3.64 -7.29 15.81
C PHE A 23 -4.30 -6.76 14.56
N SER A 24 -5.06 -5.70 14.71
CA SER A 24 -5.54 -4.83 13.63
C SER A 24 -5.22 -3.37 13.95
N VAL A 25 -5.35 -2.50 12.96
CA VAL A 25 -5.31 -1.06 13.12
C VAL A 25 -6.66 -0.49 12.73
N ASP A 26 -7.13 0.50 13.48
CA ASP A 26 -8.35 1.24 13.16
C ASP A 26 -8.23 2.70 13.61
N PHE A 27 -9.18 3.52 13.19
CA PHE A 27 -9.22 4.95 13.43
C PHE A 27 -10.59 5.32 14.04
N PRO A 28 -10.64 6.19 15.09
CA PRO A 28 -11.92 6.58 15.70
C PRO A 28 -12.94 7.13 14.69
N ALA A 29 -12.48 7.98 13.76
CA ALA A 29 -13.35 8.53 12.73
C ALA A 29 -13.95 7.49 11.77
N SER A 30 -13.33 6.32 11.62
CA SER A 30 -13.84 5.24 10.79
C SER A 30 -14.95 4.45 11.47
N GLN A 31 -15.04 4.46 12.80
CA GLN A 31 -16.08 3.72 13.52
C GLN A 31 -17.47 4.36 13.35
N ASP A 32 -17.52 5.69 13.40
CA ASP A 32 -18.79 6.43 13.36
C ASP A 32 -19.15 6.94 11.95
N GLY A 33 -18.18 7.03 11.03
CA GLY A 33 -18.33 7.72 9.78
C GLY A 33 -17.77 6.99 8.54
N PHE A 34 -17.51 5.67 8.60
CA PHE A 34 -16.99 4.94 7.44
C PHE A 34 -17.87 5.12 6.21
N GLN A 35 -17.27 5.61 5.13
CA GLN A 35 -17.92 5.73 3.82
C GLN A 35 -17.26 4.73 2.86
N PRO A 36 -18.05 3.78 2.31
CA PRO A 36 -17.53 2.85 1.30
C PRO A 36 -17.06 3.59 0.05
N ASP A 37 -15.92 3.17 -0.49
CA ASP A 37 -15.41 3.62 -1.78
C ASP A 37 -15.02 2.42 -2.67
N LEU A 38 -14.50 2.69 -3.87
CA LEU A 38 -14.07 1.66 -4.82
C LEU A 38 -12.97 0.74 -4.24
N PHE A 39 -12.09 1.28 -3.42
CA PHE A 39 -10.93 0.59 -2.86
C PHE A 39 -11.19 0.03 -1.46
N ARG A 40 -12.14 0.62 -0.74
CA ARG A 40 -12.57 0.24 0.62
C ARG A 40 -14.08 0.05 0.67
N PRO A 41 -14.60 -1.06 0.13
CA PRO A 41 -16.05 -1.32 0.08
C PRO A 41 -16.66 -1.64 1.44
N SER A 42 -15.85 -1.94 2.45
CA SER A 42 -16.30 -2.25 3.80
C SER A 42 -15.22 -1.93 4.84
N HIS A 43 -15.64 -1.58 6.05
CA HIS A 43 -14.77 -1.38 7.20
C HIS A 43 -14.04 -2.68 7.58
N ASP A 44 -12.76 -2.61 7.97
CA ASP A 44 -11.92 -3.79 8.21
C ASP A 44 -12.14 -4.42 9.58
N GLU A 45 -12.35 -3.60 10.60
CA GLU A 45 -12.36 -4.03 11.99
C GLU A 45 -13.38 -5.12 12.32
N PRO A 46 -14.65 -5.06 11.87
CA PRO A 46 -15.62 -6.13 12.16
C PRO A 46 -15.18 -7.50 11.63
N PHE A 47 -14.47 -7.53 10.50
CA PHE A 47 -13.95 -8.77 9.93
C PHE A 47 -12.71 -9.27 10.68
N ALA A 48 -11.87 -8.37 11.17
CA ALA A 48 -10.73 -8.73 12.00
C ALA A 48 -11.19 -9.38 13.31
N GLN A 49 -12.18 -8.79 13.99
CA GLN A 49 -12.81 -9.35 15.18
C GLN A 49 -13.43 -10.73 14.93
N MET A 50 -14.24 -10.84 13.88
CA MET A 50 -14.89 -12.10 13.51
C MET A 50 -13.86 -13.22 13.29
N VAL A 51 -12.74 -12.94 12.63
CA VAL A 51 -11.67 -13.92 12.42
C VAL A 51 -10.99 -14.28 13.73
N ALA A 52 -10.75 -13.31 14.60
CA ALA A 52 -10.12 -13.53 15.91
C ALA A 52 -10.99 -14.41 16.80
N GLU A 53 -12.28 -14.13 16.90
CA GLU A 53 -13.26 -14.94 17.63
C GLU A 53 -13.34 -16.36 17.08
N TYR A 54 -13.45 -16.50 15.75
CA TYR A 54 -13.52 -17.79 15.09
C TYR A 54 -12.23 -18.62 15.28
N ALA A 55 -11.07 -17.98 15.30
CA ALA A 55 -9.79 -18.63 15.55
C ALA A 55 -9.50 -18.85 17.04
N GLY A 56 -10.23 -18.19 17.95
CA GLY A 56 -10.03 -18.25 19.39
C GLY A 56 -8.72 -17.58 19.84
N THR A 57 -8.33 -16.48 19.22
CA THR A 57 -7.09 -15.75 19.51
C THR A 57 -7.36 -14.54 20.44
N ARG A 58 -6.30 -14.02 21.07
CA ARG A 58 -6.38 -12.73 21.77
C ARG A 58 -6.18 -11.62 20.75
N HIS A 59 -7.23 -10.88 20.46
CA HIS A 59 -7.18 -9.78 19.51
C HIS A 59 -7.00 -8.43 20.19
N THR A 60 -6.19 -7.57 19.59
CA THR A 60 -6.00 -6.19 20.01
C THR A 60 -6.10 -5.28 18.78
N THR A 61 -7.03 -4.33 18.82
CA THR A 61 -7.13 -3.26 17.84
C THR A 61 -6.28 -2.09 18.31
N ILE A 62 -5.29 -1.71 17.51
CA ILE A 62 -4.48 -0.51 17.72
C ILE A 62 -5.28 0.66 17.16
N MET A 63 -5.88 1.45 18.04
CA MET A 63 -6.62 2.66 17.67
C MET A 63 -5.64 3.81 17.51
N LEU A 64 -5.70 4.52 16.38
CA LEU A 64 -4.81 5.64 16.07
C LEU A 64 -5.62 6.90 15.82
N ASP A 65 -5.43 7.90 16.66
CA ASP A 65 -6.06 9.21 16.49
C ASP A 65 -5.17 10.18 15.67
N ALA A 66 -5.75 11.33 15.29
CA ALA A 66 -5.07 12.34 14.51
C ALA A 66 -3.83 12.93 15.21
N ALA A 67 -3.83 13.02 16.54
CA ALA A 67 -2.71 13.55 17.32
C ALA A 67 -1.52 12.58 17.28
N GLU A 68 -1.77 11.27 17.40
CA GLU A 68 -0.74 10.22 17.28
C GLU A 68 -0.15 10.18 15.88
N LEU A 69 -0.99 10.26 14.84
CA LEU A 69 -0.55 10.30 13.44
C LEU A 69 0.34 11.54 13.19
N THR A 70 -0.12 12.71 13.59
CA THR A 70 0.64 13.96 13.43
C THR A 70 1.95 13.91 14.20
N GLY A 71 1.92 13.46 15.46
CA GLY A 71 3.11 13.37 16.32
C GLY A 71 4.19 12.43 15.79
N ALA A 72 3.79 11.37 15.07
CA ALA A 72 4.70 10.37 14.52
C ALA A 72 5.02 10.55 13.01
N ALA A 73 4.49 11.58 12.35
CA ALA A 73 4.60 11.76 10.89
C ALA A 73 6.05 11.79 10.36
N HIS A 74 7.00 12.25 11.16
CA HIS A 74 8.43 12.30 10.82
C HIS A 74 9.14 10.93 10.89
N MET A 75 8.58 9.96 11.63
CA MET A 75 9.24 8.68 11.90
C MET A 75 9.41 7.80 10.65
N PRO A 76 8.41 7.68 9.76
CA PRO A 76 8.59 6.91 8.52
C PRO A 76 9.70 7.45 7.62
N ARG A 77 9.84 8.78 7.47
CA ARG A 77 10.93 9.40 6.72
C ARG A 77 12.29 9.00 7.28
N ARG A 78 12.44 9.01 8.60
CA ARG A 78 13.67 8.56 9.27
C ARG A 78 13.92 7.07 9.15
N ALA A 79 12.87 6.25 9.19
CA ALA A 79 13.00 4.81 9.00
C ALA A 79 13.40 4.43 7.56
N CYS A 80 12.91 5.18 6.57
CA CYS A 80 13.17 4.93 5.16
C CYS A 80 14.38 5.70 4.61
N ASP A 81 14.89 6.73 5.31
CA ASP A 81 15.90 7.72 4.85
C ASP A 81 15.47 8.48 3.58
N LEU A 82 14.21 8.45 3.24
CA LEU A 82 13.60 9.00 2.03
C LEU A 82 12.21 9.58 2.34
N PRO A 83 11.73 10.51 1.52
CA PRO A 83 10.35 10.95 1.60
C PRO A 83 9.37 9.78 1.43
N VAL A 84 8.28 9.81 2.19
CA VAL A 84 7.28 8.74 2.19
C VAL A 84 5.91 9.24 1.78
N ILE A 85 5.04 8.31 1.35
CA ILE A 85 3.73 8.64 0.81
C ILE A 85 2.67 8.56 1.91
N GLY A 86 2.39 9.69 2.56
CA GLY A 86 1.19 9.93 3.35
C GLY A 86 1.07 9.15 4.67
N ASP A 87 -0.12 9.22 5.22
CA ASP A 87 -0.55 8.71 6.52
C ASP A 87 -0.44 7.18 6.69
N MET A 88 -0.52 6.43 5.58
CA MET A 88 -0.39 4.97 5.60
C MET A 88 0.96 4.49 6.15
N TYR A 89 2.05 5.22 5.87
CA TYR A 89 3.37 4.89 6.42
C TYR A 89 3.42 5.15 7.93
N THR A 90 2.82 6.25 8.37
CA THR A 90 2.79 6.63 9.78
C THR A 90 1.92 5.67 10.60
N SER A 91 0.74 5.33 10.10
CA SER A 91 -0.14 4.38 10.78
C SER A 91 0.45 2.97 10.83
N MET A 92 1.18 2.56 9.78
CA MET A 92 1.89 1.27 9.77
C MET A 92 3.06 1.25 10.77
N TYR A 93 3.84 2.34 10.88
CA TYR A 93 4.86 2.49 11.90
C TYR A 93 4.27 2.38 13.31
N LEU A 94 3.17 3.08 13.59
CA LEU A 94 2.49 3.06 14.88
C LEU A 94 1.91 1.67 15.19
N LEU A 95 1.33 1.00 14.20
CA LEU A 95 0.90 -0.40 14.32
C LEU A 95 2.07 -1.29 14.74
N PHE A 96 3.20 -1.21 14.07
CA PHE A 96 4.38 -2.03 14.39
C PHE A 96 4.96 -1.70 15.76
N ARG A 97 4.95 -0.43 16.16
CA ARG A 97 5.35 0.00 17.50
C ARG A 97 4.47 -0.67 18.58
N GLY A 98 3.13 -0.66 18.39
CA GLY A 98 2.21 -1.33 19.29
C GLY A 98 2.37 -2.86 19.30
N LEU A 99 2.60 -3.49 18.14
CA LEU A 99 2.86 -4.93 18.08
C LEU A 99 4.14 -5.30 18.82
N ARG A 100 5.18 -4.48 18.72
CA ARG A 100 6.49 -4.73 19.36
C ARG A 100 6.40 -4.82 20.88
N GLU A 101 5.44 -4.18 21.49
CA GLU A 101 5.19 -4.30 22.94
C GLU A 101 4.76 -5.71 23.36
N HIS A 102 4.24 -6.50 22.42
CA HIS A 102 3.69 -7.83 22.66
C HIS A 102 4.49 -8.98 22.03
N SER A 103 5.28 -8.66 20.99
CA SER A 103 6.03 -9.67 20.23
C SER A 103 7.28 -9.09 19.57
N THR A 104 8.26 -9.95 19.30
CA THR A 104 9.45 -9.63 18.49
C THR A 104 9.29 -10.08 17.05
N VAL A 105 8.31 -10.95 16.75
CA VAL A 105 8.04 -11.47 15.41
C VAL A 105 6.55 -11.39 15.15
N ALA A 106 6.17 -10.88 13.97
CA ALA A 106 4.81 -10.85 13.49
C ALA A 106 4.69 -11.53 12.11
N LEU A 107 3.49 -12.01 11.81
CA LEU A 107 3.17 -12.65 10.55
C LEU A 107 2.17 -11.79 9.80
N SER A 108 2.45 -11.52 8.52
CA SER A 108 1.63 -10.68 7.66
C SER A 108 1.16 -11.42 6.43
N GLY A 109 -0.04 -11.09 5.94
CA GLY A 109 -0.61 -11.61 4.70
C GLY A 109 -0.15 -10.88 3.44
N GLU A 110 0.89 -10.04 3.50
CA GLU A 110 1.46 -9.38 2.32
C GLU A 110 1.83 -10.42 1.25
N SER A 111 1.90 -10.00 0.00
CA SER A 111 2.17 -10.81 -1.21
C SER A 111 0.99 -11.65 -1.72
N ALA A 112 -0.06 -11.86 -0.93
CA ALA A 112 -1.22 -12.62 -1.39
C ALA A 112 -1.92 -11.95 -2.58
N ASP A 113 -1.90 -10.64 -2.66
CA ASP A 113 -2.53 -9.90 -3.75
C ASP A 113 -1.71 -9.99 -5.04
N GLU A 114 -0.40 -9.99 -4.96
CA GLU A 114 0.53 -10.15 -6.09
C GLU A 114 0.52 -11.59 -6.64
N VAL A 115 0.49 -12.57 -5.75
CA VAL A 115 0.55 -14.00 -6.14
C VAL A 115 -0.78 -14.47 -6.73
N PHE A 116 -1.91 -14.03 -6.15
CA PHE A 116 -3.24 -14.53 -6.50
C PHE A 116 -4.12 -13.53 -7.26
N GLY A 117 -3.60 -12.36 -7.64
CA GLY A 117 -4.34 -11.35 -8.40
C GLY A 117 -5.43 -10.66 -7.58
N GLY A 118 -5.06 -10.03 -6.46
CA GLY A 118 -6.00 -9.41 -5.54
C GLY A 118 -6.32 -7.94 -5.81
N TYR A 119 -5.54 -7.24 -6.60
CA TYR A 119 -5.73 -5.80 -6.81
C TYR A 119 -6.76 -5.48 -7.88
N PRO A 120 -7.43 -4.31 -7.81
CA PRO A 120 -8.43 -3.90 -8.80
C PRO A 120 -7.94 -3.89 -10.24
N TRP A 121 -6.67 -3.57 -10.48
CA TRP A 121 -6.11 -3.51 -11.83
C TRP A 121 -6.04 -4.85 -12.55
N TYR A 122 -6.09 -5.98 -11.85
CA TYR A 122 -6.21 -7.30 -12.49
C TYR A 122 -7.62 -7.56 -13.02
N HIS A 123 -8.63 -6.82 -12.53
CA HIS A 123 -10.04 -7.03 -12.78
C HIS A 123 -10.69 -5.88 -13.56
N ASN A 124 -9.94 -4.82 -13.86
CA ASN A 124 -10.39 -3.66 -14.62
C ASN A 124 -9.70 -3.62 -15.99
N ALA A 125 -10.48 -3.78 -17.06
CA ALA A 125 -9.95 -3.88 -18.42
C ALA A 125 -9.15 -2.65 -18.86
N ALA A 126 -9.57 -1.43 -18.47
CA ALA A 126 -8.88 -0.20 -18.83
C ALA A 126 -7.51 -0.10 -18.12
N MET A 127 -7.46 -0.44 -16.83
CA MET A 127 -6.21 -0.46 -16.07
C MET A 127 -5.26 -1.56 -16.58
N LEU A 128 -5.80 -2.72 -16.91
CA LEU A 128 -5.03 -3.83 -17.46
C LEU A 128 -4.43 -3.49 -18.82
N ALA A 129 -5.17 -2.77 -19.68
CA ALA A 129 -4.72 -2.35 -21.02
C ALA A 129 -3.76 -1.14 -21.00
N ALA A 130 -3.56 -0.47 -19.87
CA ALA A 130 -2.72 0.72 -19.80
C ALA A 130 -1.26 0.40 -20.24
N PRO A 131 -0.62 1.27 -21.07
CA PRO A 131 0.74 1.07 -21.55
C PRO A 131 1.79 1.50 -20.52
N THR A 132 1.52 1.24 -19.24
CA THR A 132 2.39 1.55 -18.11
C THR A 132 2.11 0.58 -16.95
N PHE A 133 2.82 0.70 -15.84
CA PHE A 133 2.47 -0.01 -14.63
C PHE A 133 1.07 0.43 -14.14
N PRO A 134 0.13 -0.48 -13.86
CA PRO A 134 -1.24 -0.12 -13.52
C PRO A 134 -1.41 0.78 -12.29
N TRP A 135 -0.42 0.81 -11.42
CA TRP A 135 -0.39 1.65 -10.21
C TRP A 135 0.30 3.02 -10.43
N ALA A 136 0.96 3.24 -11.59
CA ALA A 136 1.73 4.44 -11.89
C ALA A 136 1.02 5.25 -12.98
N THR A 137 -0.09 5.90 -12.64
CA THR A 137 -0.95 6.62 -13.60
C THR A 137 -0.82 8.15 -13.52
N GLY A 138 -0.06 8.69 -12.56
CA GLY A 138 0.25 10.12 -12.44
C GLY A 138 1.67 10.43 -12.89
N SER A 139 1.99 11.72 -13.05
CA SER A 139 3.34 12.20 -13.30
C SER A 139 3.65 13.48 -12.52
N TRP A 140 4.85 13.53 -11.95
CA TRP A 140 5.40 14.72 -11.30
C TRP A 140 6.08 15.68 -12.28
N ALA A 141 6.40 15.24 -13.50
CA ALA A 141 7.11 16.03 -14.49
C ALA A 141 6.47 17.41 -14.77
N PRO A 142 5.13 17.56 -14.88
CA PRO A 142 4.51 18.86 -15.08
C PRO A 142 4.71 19.86 -13.92
N ALA A 143 5.04 19.37 -12.73
CA ALA A 143 5.28 20.20 -11.55
C ALA A 143 6.77 20.50 -11.31
N LEU A 144 7.69 19.83 -12.00
CA LEU A 144 9.13 20.05 -11.87
C LEU A 144 9.55 21.39 -12.49
N ARG A 145 10.65 21.94 -11.99
CA ARG A 145 11.37 23.04 -12.68
C ARG A 145 11.89 22.52 -14.02
N ALA A 146 11.94 23.38 -15.02
CA ALA A 146 12.31 22.99 -16.37
C ALA A 146 13.73 22.37 -16.46
N GLU A 147 14.69 22.96 -15.73
CA GLU A 147 16.06 22.44 -15.65
C GLU A 147 16.15 21.07 -14.96
N VAL A 148 15.35 20.85 -13.91
CA VAL A 148 15.29 19.55 -13.21
C VAL A 148 14.65 18.49 -14.10
N ASP A 149 13.54 18.83 -14.77
CA ASP A 149 12.87 17.89 -15.68
C ASP A 149 13.77 17.52 -16.87
N ALA A 150 14.50 18.49 -17.44
CA ALA A 150 15.45 18.27 -18.54
C ALA A 150 16.58 17.31 -18.16
N GLU A 151 17.04 17.34 -16.92
CA GLU A 151 18.09 16.45 -16.41
C GLU A 151 17.54 15.08 -16.01
N VAL A 152 16.47 15.07 -15.19
CA VAL A 152 15.88 13.84 -14.63
C VAL A 152 15.14 13.06 -15.73
N ARG A 153 14.48 13.73 -16.68
CA ARG A 153 13.64 13.16 -17.74
C ARG A 153 12.68 12.09 -17.19
N LEU A 154 11.87 12.51 -16.20
CA LEU A 154 11.11 11.60 -15.35
C LEU A 154 10.21 10.65 -16.15
N ASP A 155 9.43 11.20 -17.09
CA ASP A 155 8.48 10.40 -17.88
C ASP A 155 9.21 9.45 -18.86
N GLU A 156 10.32 9.89 -19.44
CA GLU A 156 11.15 9.02 -20.31
C GLU A 156 11.75 7.87 -19.52
N ARG A 157 12.26 8.15 -18.31
CA ARG A 157 12.81 7.10 -17.43
C ARG A 157 11.71 6.15 -16.95
N ALA A 158 10.51 6.65 -16.66
CA ALA A 158 9.36 5.81 -16.30
C ALA A 158 8.97 4.88 -17.45
N ALA A 159 8.89 5.42 -18.68
CA ALA A 159 8.60 4.64 -19.88
C ALA A 159 9.70 3.59 -20.17
N GLN A 160 10.98 3.95 -20.01
CA GLN A 160 12.09 3.02 -20.18
C GLN A 160 12.05 1.89 -19.17
N ARG A 161 11.81 2.21 -17.87
CA ARG A 161 11.68 1.18 -16.82
C ARG A 161 10.53 0.22 -17.09
N TYR A 162 9.43 0.73 -17.66
CA TYR A 162 8.32 -0.13 -18.06
C TYR A 162 8.71 -1.03 -19.24
N ALA A 163 9.39 -0.49 -20.26
CA ALA A 163 9.87 -1.28 -21.39
C ALA A 163 10.86 -2.37 -20.97
N ASP A 164 11.79 -2.04 -20.07
CA ASP A 164 12.75 -3.01 -19.53
C ASP A 164 12.02 -4.12 -18.75
N ALA A 165 11.05 -3.76 -17.92
CA ALA A 165 10.25 -4.73 -17.18
C ALA A 165 9.44 -5.65 -18.10
N GLN A 166 8.90 -5.10 -19.22
CA GLN A 166 8.20 -5.88 -20.24
C GLN A 166 9.14 -6.90 -20.94
N ALA A 167 10.38 -6.50 -21.18
CA ALA A 167 11.36 -7.39 -21.82
C ALA A 167 11.77 -8.58 -20.95
N GLU A 168 11.66 -8.45 -19.63
CA GLU A 168 11.97 -9.52 -18.66
C GLU A 168 10.87 -10.59 -18.54
N VAL A 169 9.63 -10.29 -18.97
CA VAL A 169 8.48 -11.18 -18.74
C VAL A 169 8.66 -12.51 -19.48
N PRO A 170 8.60 -13.65 -18.77
CA PRO A 170 8.64 -14.96 -19.42
C PRO A 170 7.46 -15.15 -20.38
N ARG A 171 7.73 -15.52 -21.62
CA ARG A 171 6.73 -15.76 -22.68
C ARG A 171 6.44 -17.24 -22.82
N ILE A 172 5.16 -17.56 -23.01
CA ILE A 172 4.72 -18.93 -23.30
C ILE A 172 4.30 -18.99 -24.78
N PRO A 173 4.92 -19.83 -25.62
CA PRO A 173 4.54 -19.97 -27.02
C PRO A 173 3.08 -20.39 -27.18
N GLY A 174 2.32 -19.64 -27.99
CA GLY A 174 0.90 -19.93 -28.24
C GLY A 174 -0.06 -19.50 -27.13
N GLU A 175 0.41 -18.79 -26.14
CA GLU A 175 -0.47 -18.21 -25.09
C GLU A 175 -1.42 -17.17 -25.70
N ASP A 176 -2.67 -17.17 -25.26
CA ASP A 176 -3.65 -16.15 -25.62
C ASP A 176 -3.20 -14.76 -25.14
N SER A 177 -3.49 -13.73 -25.94
CA SER A 177 -3.08 -12.37 -25.66
C SER A 177 -3.60 -11.79 -24.33
N ALA A 178 -4.78 -12.20 -23.90
CA ALA A 178 -5.36 -11.78 -22.63
C ALA A 178 -4.63 -12.46 -21.44
N GLU A 179 -4.35 -13.75 -21.53
CA GLU A 179 -3.53 -14.48 -20.53
C GLU A 179 -2.10 -13.93 -20.50
N GLN A 180 -1.52 -13.64 -21.67
CA GLN A 180 -0.20 -12.99 -21.74
C GLN A 180 -0.19 -11.64 -21.01
N ARG A 181 -1.20 -10.80 -21.23
CA ARG A 181 -1.28 -9.50 -20.58
C ARG A 181 -1.44 -9.62 -19.05
N ILE A 182 -2.25 -10.55 -18.58
CA ILE A 182 -2.37 -10.85 -17.14
C ILE A 182 -1.02 -11.32 -16.58
N ARG A 183 -0.30 -12.19 -17.28
CA ARG A 183 1.04 -12.66 -16.89
C ARG A 183 2.02 -11.50 -16.77
N GLU A 184 2.02 -10.56 -17.71
CA GLU A 184 2.85 -9.35 -17.65
C GLU A 184 2.58 -8.56 -16.37
N VAL A 185 1.31 -8.26 -16.09
CA VAL A 185 0.95 -7.45 -14.91
C VAL A 185 1.22 -8.19 -13.61
N LEU A 186 1.01 -9.51 -13.56
CA LEU A 186 1.40 -10.34 -12.41
C LEU A 186 2.92 -10.34 -12.18
N TYR A 187 3.70 -10.46 -13.27
CA TYR A 187 5.16 -10.39 -13.20
C TYR A 187 5.62 -9.05 -12.64
N HIS A 188 5.08 -7.95 -13.17
CA HIS A 188 5.40 -6.62 -12.66
C HIS A 188 4.97 -6.45 -11.21
N GLY A 189 3.82 -7.01 -10.81
CA GLY A 189 3.37 -7.04 -9.42
C GLY A 189 4.41 -7.67 -8.51
N LEU A 190 4.91 -8.85 -8.87
CA LEU A 190 5.91 -9.59 -8.09
C LEU A 190 7.30 -8.92 -8.10
N THR A 191 7.73 -8.34 -9.24
CA THR A 191 9.12 -7.90 -9.43
C THR A 191 9.33 -6.39 -9.27
N ARG A 192 8.28 -5.58 -9.28
CA ARG A 192 8.35 -4.12 -9.17
C ARG A 192 7.51 -3.56 -8.02
N TRP A 193 6.26 -4.02 -7.89
CA TRP A 193 5.38 -3.53 -6.84
C TRP A 193 5.66 -4.15 -5.47
N LEU A 194 5.72 -5.48 -5.40
CA LEU A 194 5.97 -6.21 -4.16
C LEU A 194 7.27 -5.82 -3.45
N PRO A 195 8.42 -5.65 -4.14
CA PRO A 195 9.66 -5.20 -3.49
C PRO A 195 9.50 -3.85 -2.77
N LEU A 196 8.75 -2.90 -3.34
CA LEU A 196 8.45 -1.62 -2.69
C LEU A 196 7.64 -1.81 -1.40
N LEU A 197 6.63 -2.69 -1.43
CA LEU A 197 5.80 -2.98 -0.25
C LEU A 197 6.60 -3.70 0.85
N LEU A 198 7.50 -4.59 0.47
CA LEU A 198 8.35 -5.32 1.40
C LEU A 198 9.40 -4.40 2.03
N ASP A 199 10.09 -3.56 1.25
CA ASP A 199 11.05 -2.58 1.75
C ASP A 199 10.39 -1.62 2.76
N ARG A 200 9.23 -1.06 2.41
CA ARG A 200 8.43 -0.24 3.34
C ARG A 200 8.14 -0.97 4.64
N LYS A 201 7.64 -2.20 4.53
CA LYS A 201 7.27 -3.01 5.70
C LYS A 201 8.47 -3.32 6.58
N ASP A 202 9.57 -3.74 5.97
CA ASP A 202 10.82 -4.07 6.66
C ASP A 202 11.38 -2.86 7.40
N ARG A 203 11.56 -1.72 6.73
CA ARG A 203 12.09 -0.50 7.34
C ARG A 203 11.25 -0.02 8.52
N LEU A 204 9.93 0.05 8.33
CA LEU A 204 9.02 0.54 9.37
C LEU A 204 8.90 -0.42 10.55
N SER A 205 9.05 -1.71 10.36
CA SER A 205 9.01 -2.68 11.45
C SER A 205 10.36 -2.83 12.15
N MET A 206 11.46 -2.81 11.38
CA MET A 206 12.80 -2.98 11.95
C MET A 206 13.24 -1.78 12.78
N VAL A 207 12.80 -0.56 12.44
CA VAL A 207 13.12 0.64 13.27
C VAL A 207 12.56 0.54 14.69
N VAL A 208 11.52 -0.27 14.90
CA VAL A 208 10.96 -0.58 16.23
C VAL A 208 11.41 -1.94 16.77
N GLY A 209 12.26 -2.67 16.04
CA GLY A 209 12.77 -3.99 16.44
C GLY A 209 11.76 -5.12 16.31
N LEU A 210 10.79 -5.02 15.39
CA LEU A 210 9.81 -6.05 15.08
C LEU A 210 10.17 -6.74 13.75
N GLU A 211 10.40 -8.04 13.77
CA GLU A 211 10.58 -8.84 12.55
C GLU A 211 9.22 -9.22 11.95
N VAL A 212 8.90 -8.75 10.75
CA VAL A 212 7.67 -9.12 10.05
C VAL A 212 7.95 -10.15 8.96
N ARG A 213 7.36 -11.33 9.09
CA ARG A 213 7.47 -12.41 8.11
C ARG A 213 6.24 -12.45 7.20
N VAL A 214 6.46 -12.78 5.93
CA VAL A 214 5.46 -12.75 4.84
C VAL A 214 5.37 -14.11 4.12
N PRO A 215 4.67 -15.09 4.68
CA PRO A 215 4.66 -16.46 4.16
C PRO A 215 4.12 -16.64 2.76
N PHE A 216 3.36 -15.67 2.22
CA PHE A 216 2.93 -15.71 0.81
C PHE A 216 4.08 -15.42 -0.16
N CYS A 217 5.24 -14.93 0.32
CA CYS A 217 6.47 -14.82 -0.46
C CYS A 217 7.28 -16.13 -0.53
N ASP A 218 6.80 -17.24 0.05
CA ASP A 218 7.48 -18.52 -0.10
C ASP A 218 7.60 -18.87 -1.59
N HIS A 219 8.86 -19.00 -2.08
CA HIS A 219 9.13 -19.20 -3.49
C HIS A 219 8.41 -20.46 -4.05
N ARG A 220 8.27 -21.52 -3.23
CA ARG A 220 7.56 -22.74 -3.63
C ARG A 220 6.08 -22.48 -3.91
N LEU A 221 5.46 -21.61 -3.10
CA LEU A 221 4.08 -21.18 -3.33
C LEU A 221 3.97 -20.32 -4.58
N VAL A 222 4.89 -19.36 -4.74
CA VAL A 222 4.94 -18.47 -5.92
C VAL A 222 5.12 -19.30 -7.19
N GLU A 223 6.09 -20.21 -7.23
CA GLU A 223 6.36 -21.10 -8.38
C GLU A 223 5.14 -21.99 -8.71
N TYR A 224 4.50 -22.55 -7.69
CA TYR A 224 3.30 -23.38 -7.86
C TYR A 224 2.13 -22.58 -8.47
N VAL A 225 1.88 -21.36 -7.97
CA VAL A 225 0.75 -20.53 -8.39
C VAL A 225 1.03 -19.80 -9.71
N TRP A 226 2.30 -19.56 -10.04
CA TRP A 226 2.70 -18.74 -11.21
C TRP A 226 2.01 -19.18 -12.51
N ASN A 227 2.05 -20.46 -12.83
CA ASN A 227 1.51 -21.02 -14.05
C ASN A 227 0.01 -21.43 -13.98
N VAL A 228 -0.66 -21.14 -12.86
CA VAL A 228 -2.11 -21.39 -12.77
C VAL A 228 -2.83 -20.42 -13.70
N PRO A 229 -3.69 -20.89 -14.64
CA PRO A 229 -4.43 -20.04 -15.55
C PRO A 229 -5.28 -18.99 -14.83
N TRP A 230 -5.45 -17.82 -15.44
CA TRP A 230 -6.15 -16.71 -14.81
C TRP A 230 -7.59 -17.05 -14.40
N HIS A 231 -8.33 -17.75 -15.25
CA HIS A 231 -9.71 -18.16 -14.94
C HIS A 231 -9.83 -19.03 -13.68
N ILE A 232 -8.77 -19.76 -13.32
CA ILE A 232 -8.69 -20.51 -12.05
C ILE A 232 -8.31 -19.58 -10.90
N LYS A 233 -7.37 -18.65 -11.10
CA LYS A 233 -7.01 -17.68 -10.06
C LYS A 233 -8.20 -16.82 -9.62
N GLN A 234 -9.09 -16.46 -10.56
CA GLN A 234 -10.30 -15.66 -10.29
C GLN A 234 -11.58 -16.51 -10.22
N VAL A 235 -11.49 -17.78 -9.85
CA VAL A 235 -12.66 -18.66 -9.76
C VAL A 235 -13.77 -18.03 -8.92
N GLY A 236 -15.00 -18.08 -9.42
CA GLY A 236 -16.16 -17.42 -8.82
C GLY A 236 -16.27 -15.92 -9.14
N GLY A 237 -15.44 -15.38 -10.05
CA GLY A 237 -15.43 -13.95 -10.39
C GLY A 237 -14.95 -13.04 -9.25
N MET A 238 -14.16 -13.60 -8.34
CA MET A 238 -13.67 -12.91 -7.13
C MET A 238 -12.17 -12.69 -7.18
N GLU A 239 -11.73 -11.57 -6.61
CA GLU A 239 -10.30 -11.32 -6.36
C GLU A 239 -9.74 -12.43 -5.45
N LYS A 240 -8.56 -12.95 -5.82
CA LYS A 240 -7.94 -14.09 -5.10
C LYS A 240 -8.85 -15.33 -5.00
N GLY A 241 -9.70 -15.59 -6.01
CA GLY A 241 -10.70 -16.64 -6.00
C GLY A 241 -10.13 -18.02 -5.66
N LEU A 242 -8.97 -18.38 -6.24
CA LEU A 242 -8.26 -19.62 -5.93
C LEU A 242 -7.89 -19.72 -4.44
N LEU A 243 -7.29 -18.67 -3.86
CA LEU A 243 -6.93 -18.65 -2.45
C LEU A 243 -8.17 -18.74 -1.56
N ARG A 244 -9.22 -17.97 -1.87
CA ARG A 244 -10.50 -18.01 -1.12
C ARG A 244 -11.10 -19.39 -1.09
N ARG A 245 -11.12 -20.07 -2.25
CA ARG A 245 -11.61 -21.43 -2.34
C ARG A 245 -10.76 -22.44 -1.57
N ALA A 246 -9.43 -22.29 -1.62
CA ALA A 246 -8.51 -23.16 -0.88
C ALA A 246 -8.64 -23.03 0.64
N VAL A 247 -9.12 -21.87 1.15
CA VAL A 247 -9.29 -21.62 2.58
C VAL A 247 -10.75 -21.52 3.03
N ALA A 248 -11.70 -21.88 2.17
CA ALA A 248 -13.13 -21.74 2.45
C ALA A 248 -13.57 -22.42 3.76
N ASP A 249 -13.03 -23.61 4.04
CA ASP A 249 -13.30 -24.34 5.29
C ASP A 249 -12.54 -23.83 6.51
N LEU A 250 -11.68 -22.83 6.32
CA LEU A 250 -10.77 -22.32 7.32
C LEU A 250 -11.16 -20.95 7.87
N LEU A 251 -12.12 -20.27 7.27
CA LEU A 251 -12.56 -18.93 7.63
C LEU A 251 -14.09 -18.84 7.62
N PRO A 252 -14.68 -17.87 8.34
CA PRO A 252 -16.09 -17.57 8.21
C PRO A 252 -16.47 -17.23 6.77
N PRO A 253 -17.67 -17.64 6.29
CA PRO A 253 -18.14 -17.32 4.94
C PRO A 253 -18.16 -15.81 4.65
N GLU A 254 -18.50 -14.99 5.62
CA GLU A 254 -18.52 -13.52 5.53
C GLU A 254 -17.12 -12.97 5.17
N VAL A 255 -16.07 -13.55 5.72
CA VAL A 255 -14.68 -13.18 5.45
C VAL A 255 -14.22 -13.69 4.08
N THR A 256 -14.55 -14.94 3.74
CA THR A 256 -14.15 -15.53 2.45
C THR A 256 -14.86 -14.88 1.26
N ASN A 257 -16.08 -14.34 1.46
CA ASN A 257 -16.86 -13.65 0.43
C ASN A 257 -16.68 -12.13 0.44
N ARG A 258 -15.90 -11.58 1.37
CA ARG A 258 -15.63 -10.15 1.45
C ARG A 258 -14.85 -9.67 0.23
N ARG A 259 -15.24 -8.54 -0.35
CA ARG A 259 -14.50 -7.88 -1.43
C ARG A 259 -13.14 -7.37 -0.92
N LYS A 260 -12.16 -7.25 -1.83
CA LYS A 260 -10.85 -6.68 -1.49
C LYS A 260 -11.02 -5.26 -0.94
N SER A 261 -10.43 -5.03 0.23
CA SER A 261 -10.19 -3.69 0.79
C SER A 261 -8.69 -3.44 0.86
N ILE A 262 -8.25 -2.23 0.49
CA ILE A 262 -6.86 -1.81 0.70
C ILE A 262 -6.61 -1.51 2.18
N TYR A 263 -5.36 -1.23 2.54
CA TYR A 263 -4.98 -0.86 3.90
C TYR A 263 -5.85 0.31 4.42
N PRO A 264 -6.36 0.27 5.65
CA PRO A 264 -7.21 1.33 6.19
C PRO A 264 -6.44 2.65 6.29
N ALA A 265 -7.16 3.75 6.11
CA ALA A 265 -6.64 5.10 6.28
C ALA A 265 -7.56 5.88 7.20
N SER A 266 -7.04 6.90 7.85
CA SER A 266 -7.84 7.84 8.62
C SER A 266 -8.87 8.51 7.72
N ALA A 267 -10.12 8.55 8.17
CA ALA A 267 -11.20 9.31 7.56
C ALA A 267 -11.45 10.63 8.30
N ASP A 268 -10.54 11.03 9.20
CA ASP A 268 -10.69 12.25 10.00
C ASP A 268 -10.55 13.48 9.09
N PRO A 269 -11.58 14.34 9.00
CA PRO A 269 -11.48 15.58 8.24
C PRO A 269 -10.38 16.53 8.74
N GLN A 270 -9.95 16.41 10.00
CA GLN A 270 -8.88 17.24 10.55
C GLN A 270 -7.52 16.92 9.91
N ASP A 271 -7.26 15.65 9.55
CA ASP A 271 -6.03 15.28 8.84
C ASP A 271 -5.96 15.99 7.48
N ALA A 272 -7.07 15.98 6.73
CA ALA A 272 -7.18 16.67 5.45
C ALA A 272 -6.98 18.20 5.59
N LEU A 273 -7.59 18.81 6.61
CA LEU A 273 -7.45 20.24 6.87
C LEU A 273 -6.03 20.60 7.27
N ALA A 274 -5.37 19.76 8.07
CA ALA A 274 -3.98 19.97 8.48
C ALA A 274 -3.03 19.91 7.29
N VAL A 275 -3.13 18.91 6.42
CA VAL A 275 -2.31 18.80 5.20
C VAL A 275 -2.54 19.99 4.27
N LYS A 276 -3.81 20.40 4.08
CA LYS A 276 -4.15 21.58 3.27
C LYS A 276 -3.54 22.86 3.81
N ALA A 277 -3.63 23.08 5.14
CA ALA A 277 -3.07 24.28 5.77
C ALA A 277 -1.54 24.30 5.64
N GLN A 278 -0.86 23.18 5.96
CA GLN A 278 0.60 23.08 5.84
C GLN A 278 1.07 23.30 4.40
N MET A 279 0.37 22.77 3.41
CA MET A 279 0.72 22.99 2.00
C MET A 279 0.52 24.44 1.59
N ALA A 280 -0.54 25.11 2.05
CA ALA A 280 -0.77 26.53 1.81
C ALA A 280 0.33 27.38 2.46
N ASP A 281 0.75 27.05 3.69
CA ASP A 281 1.85 27.72 4.38
C ASP A 281 3.18 27.53 3.64
N LEU A 282 3.46 26.33 3.14
CA LEU A 282 4.65 26.03 2.35
C LEU A 282 4.68 26.83 1.04
N LEU A 283 3.54 26.92 0.33
CA LEU A 283 3.41 27.75 -0.87
C LEU A 283 3.54 29.23 -0.58
N GLY A 284 3.28 29.68 0.67
CA GLY A 284 3.57 31.04 1.14
C GLY A 284 5.07 31.34 1.36
N GLN A 285 5.96 30.33 1.18
CA GLN A 285 7.40 30.43 1.42
C GLN A 285 8.21 30.11 0.15
N PRO A 286 8.35 31.05 -0.83
CA PRO A 286 9.01 30.78 -2.12
C PRO A 286 10.48 30.35 -2.01
N SER A 287 11.11 30.58 -0.85
CA SER A 287 12.48 30.13 -0.55
C SER A 287 12.56 28.75 0.07
N ALA A 288 11.44 28.05 0.25
CA ALA A 288 11.45 26.68 0.79
C ALA A 288 12.20 25.74 -0.15
N ARG A 289 12.88 24.75 0.43
CA ARG A 289 13.77 23.84 -0.28
C ARG A 289 13.05 22.98 -1.34
N LEU A 290 11.75 22.74 -1.15
CA LEU A 290 10.90 22.08 -2.15
C LEU A 290 11.05 22.73 -3.54
N PHE A 291 11.14 24.08 -3.59
CA PHE A 291 11.19 24.84 -4.84
C PHE A 291 12.59 24.88 -5.49
N GLU A 292 13.56 24.19 -4.92
CA GLU A 292 14.79 23.82 -5.64
C GLU A 292 14.52 22.74 -6.70
N ILE A 293 13.47 21.91 -6.51
CA ILE A 293 13.08 20.80 -7.39
C ILE A 293 11.80 21.12 -8.18
N PHE A 294 10.79 21.64 -7.49
CA PHE A 294 9.47 21.89 -8.05
C PHE A 294 9.28 23.37 -8.43
N ASP A 295 8.52 23.62 -9.50
CA ASP A 295 8.17 24.98 -9.91
C ASP A 295 7.06 25.52 -8.99
N HIS A 296 7.38 26.60 -8.27
CA HIS A 296 6.49 27.21 -7.28
C HIS A 296 5.15 27.63 -7.90
N ASP A 297 5.18 28.32 -9.05
CA ASP A 297 3.98 28.92 -9.65
C ASP A 297 3.07 27.83 -10.24
N ARG A 298 3.67 26.79 -10.84
CA ARG A 298 2.91 25.62 -11.33
C ARG A 298 2.24 24.88 -10.19
N LEU A 299 2.95 24.63 -9.09
CA LEU A 299 2.36 23.98 -7.91
C LEU A 299 1.28 24.84 -7.26
N ALA A 300 1.52 26.13 -7.09
CA ALA A 300 0.52 27.07 -6.53
C ALA A 300 -0.75 27.11 -7.38
N LYS A 301 -0.60 27.15 -8.70
CA LYS A 301 -1.73 27.11 -9.64
C LYS A 301 -2.48 25.79 -9.59
N ALA A 302 -1.76 24.66 -9.55
CA ALA A 302 -2.36 23.32 -9.45
C ALA A 302 -3.13 23.16 -8.13
N PHE A 303 -2.53 23.56 -7.01
CA PHE A 303 -3.13 23.51 -5.68
C PHE A 303 -4.36 24.43 -5.55
N ALA A 304 -4.34 25.60 -6.15
CA ALA A 304 -5.49 26.50 -6.20
C ALA A 304 -6.65 25.93 -7.01
N ALA A 305 -6.36 25.15 -8.07
CA ALA A 305 -7.38 24.50 -8.90
C ALA A 305 -7.97 23.27 -8.20
N ASP A 306 -7.13 22.42 -7.62
CA ASP A 306 -7.53 21.26 -6.80
C ASP A 306 -6.44 20.97 -5.75
N PRO A 307 -6.73 21.24 -4.46
CA PRO A 307 -5.77 21.04 -3.39
C PRO A 307 -5.32 19.58 -3.19
N THR A 308 -6.02 18.61 -3.75
CA THR A 308 -5.63 17.19 -3.69
C THR A 308 -4.54 16.80 -4.70
N LEU A 309 -4.27 17.65 -5.70
CA LEU A 309 -3.25 17.48 -6.73
C LEU A 309 -3.35 16.11 -7.46
N PRO A 310 -4.53 15.68 -7.93
CA PRO A 310 -4.77 14.30 -8.38
C PRO A 310 -3.96 13.90 -9.62
N ALA A 311 -3.50 14.86 -10.43
CA ALA A 311 -2.71 14.60 -11.63
C ALA A 311 -1.27 14.17 -11.33
N LEU A 312 -0.75 14.46 -10.12
CA LEU A 312 0.66 14.22 -9.78
C LEU A 312 0.94 12.78 -9.34
N MET A 313 -0.05 12.10 -8.78
CA MET A 313 0.05 10.71 -8.36
C MET A 313 -1.11 9.91 -8.92
N GLY A 314 -0.85 8.62 -9.20
CA GLY A 314 -1.88 7.70 -9.64
C GLY A 314 -2.84 7.28 -8.52
N ILE A 315 -3.15 5.98 -8.46
CA ILE A 315 -4.03 5.41 -7.43
C ILE A 315 -3.40 5.56 -6.05
N GLN A 316 -4.06 6.30 -5.16
CA GLN A 316 -3.59 6.57 -3.82
C GLN A 316 -4.62 6.17 -2.75
N PRO A 317 -4.16 5.74 -1.56
CA PRO A 317 -5.06 5.40 -0.45
C PRO A 317 -5.78 6.62 0.14
N SER A 318 -5.20 7.82 0.01
CA SER A 318 -5.75 9.09 0.46
C SER A 318 -5.68 10.11 -0.68
N PRO A 319 -6.73 10.92 -0.91
CA PRO A 319 -6.68 11.99 -1.90
C PRO A 319 -5.62 13.07 -1.57
N TRP A 320 -5.19 13.17 -0.32
CA TRP A 320 -4.19 14.14 0.15
C TRP A 320 -2.75 13.62 0.06
N ALA A 321 -2.54 12.38 -0.37
CA ALA A 321 -1.22 11.77 -0.48
C ALA A 321 -0.23 12.59 -1.33
N PRO A 322 -0.62 13.21 -2.47
CA PRO A 322 0.31 14.05 -3.24
C PRO A 322 0.79 15.27 -2.45
N ALA A 323 -0.11 15.99 -1.79
CA ALA A 323 0.27 17.16 -0.98
C ALA A 323 1.14 16.76 0.23
N ALA A 324 0.76 15.69 0.93
CA ALA A 324 1.54 15.15 2.05
C ALA A 324 2.95 14.71 1.60
N PHE A 325 3.10 14.14 0.43
CA PHE A 325 4.40 13.77 -0.13
C PHE A 325 5.28 14.99 -0.41
N LEU A 326 4.73 16.08 -0.97
CA LEU A 326 5.46 17.32 -1.19
C LEU A 326 5.95 17.94 0.11
N LEU A 327 5.10 17.94 1.15
CA LEU A 327 5.50 18.37 2.49
C LEU A 327 6.67 17.52 3.02
N ASP A 328 6.57 16.20 2.86
CA ASP A 328 7.61 15.30 3.35
C ASP A 328 8.93 15.42 2.56
N VAL A 329 8.87 15.72 1.24
CA VAL A 329 10.05 16.07 0.43
C VAL A 329 10.71 17.31 0.96
N ASN A 330 9.96 18.37 1.26
CA ASN A 330 10.51 19.62 1.82
C ASN A 330 11.23 19.38 3.16
N GLU A 331 10.59 18.62 4.03
CA GLU A 331 11.14 18.25 5.33
C GLU A 331 12.40 17.38 5.18
N TRP A 332 12.38 16.41 4.25
CA TRP A 332 13.54 15.55 3.97
C TRP A 332 14.74 16.35 3.46
N LEU A 333 14.53 17.24 2.48
CA LEU A 333 15.58 18.12 1.97
C LEU A 333 16.21 18.96 3.08
N THR A 334 15.39 19.43 4.02
CA THR A 334 15.80 20.27 5.13
C THR A 334 16.51 19.48 6.23
N GLU A 335 15.90 18.40 6.71
CA GLU A 335 16.39 17.58 7.81
C GLU A 335 17.74 16.91 7.47
N TYR A 336 17.87 16.38 6.26
CA TYR A 336 19.08 15.69 5.80
C TYR A 336 20.08 16.62 5.12
N ASN A 337 19.78 17.92 5.02
CA ASN A 337 20.60 18.90 4.31
C ASN A 337 21.06 18.40 2.93
N VAL A 338 20.11 17.87 2.14
CA VAL A 338 20.39 17.22 0.86
C VAL A 338 20.98 18.24 -0.13
N ALA A 339 22.12 17.94 -0.70
CA ALA A 339 22.68 18.75 -1.79
C ALA A 339 22.13 18.26 -3.13
N LEU A 340 21.57 19.18 -3.91
CA LEU A 340 21.23 18.92 -5.31
C LEU A 340 22.45 19.26 -6.16
N VAL A 341 22.97 18.29 -6.90
CA VAL A 341 24.17 18.39 -7.74
C VAL A 341 23.84 18.14 -9.19
#